data_9a55ffd1bdb5aeb1ea34b3e461b27991
#
_entry.id   9a55ffd1bdb5aeb1ea34b3e461b27991
#
_cell.length_a   1.000
_cell.length_b   1.000
_cell.length_c   1.000
_cell.angle_alpha   90.00
_cell.angle_beta   90.00
_cell.angle_gamma   90.00
#
_symmetry.space_group_name_H-M   'P 1'
#
loop_
_entity.id
_entity.type
_entity.pdbx_description
1 polymer ?
#
loop_
_entity_poly.entity_id
_entity_poly.type
_entity_poly.pdbx_seq_one_letter_code
_entity_poly.pdbx_strand_id
1 'polypeptide(L)'
;MNIAQLRDTIVTLLSASPNLIGSYTLPNGTTIPAIYVAGRQGVPTEWKAMGLELVIQEFSRLMPSPALGKFKRRQEWTVVMVNYDTTSSALTVAAERMAARFPDARFSFSPETDIAYGQYRIIIPDTDMGYLAR
;
A
#
# COMPACT_ATOMS: atom_id res chain seq x y z
N MET A 1 8.28 0.13 -13.14
CA MET A 1 7.93 1.05 -12.02
C MET A 1 8.75 0.66 -10.80
N ASN A 2 9.32 1.63 -10.11
CA ASN A 2 10.00 1.39 -8.84
C ASN A 2 9.10 1.79 -7.67
N ILE A 3 9.55 1.51 -6.43
CA ILE A 3 8.72 1.75 -5.24
C ILE A 3 8.44 3.25 -5.03
N ALA A 4 9.39 4.12 -5.39
CA ALA A 4 9.19 5.57 -5.27
C ALA A 4 8.12 6.05 -6.25
N GLN A 5 8.11 5.55 -7.46
CA GLN A 5 7.09 5.87 -8.46
C GLN A 5 5.71 5.36 -8.03
N LEU A 6 5.65 4.17 -7.44
CA LEU A 6 4.41 3.63 -6.90
C LEU A 6 3.88 4.51 -5.77
N ARG A 7 4.74 4.91 -4.84
CA ARG A 7 4.38 5.82 -3.76
C ARG A 7 3.80 7.12 -4.29
N ASP A 8 4.48 7.73 -5.25
CA ASP A 8 4.03 9.00 -5.84
C ASP A 8 2.69 8.85 -6.55
N THR A 9 2.49 7.73 -7.25
CA THR A 9 1.21 7.42 -7.90
C THR A 9 0.09 7.31 -6.87
N ILE A 10 0.32 6.60 -5.78
CA ILE A 10 -0.67 6.42 -4.70
C ILE A 10 -0.97 7.74 -4.01
N VAL A 11 0.06 8.54 -3.72
CA VAL A 11 -0.13 9.86 -3.11
C VAL A 11 -1.00 10.74 -4.00
N THR A 12 -0.71 10.81 -5.29
CA THR A 12 -1.50 11.59 -6.24
C THR A 12 -2.95 11.09 -6.29
N LEU A 13 -3.14 9.79 -6.30
CA LEU A 13 -4.46 9.16 -6.40
C LEU A 13 -5.32 9.43 -5.17
N LEU A 14 -4.75 9.31 -3.98
CA LEU A 14 -5.51 9.37 -2.72
C LEU A 14 -5.53 10.77 -2.10
N SER A 15 -4.63 11.66 -2.49
CA SER A 15 -4.64 13.04 -2.01
C SER A 15 -5.52 13.95 -2.87
N ALA A 16 -6.03 13.46 -3.99
CA ALA A 16 -6.99 14.21 -4.80
C ALA A 16 -8.23 14.53 -3.95
N SER A 17 -8.84 15.68 -4.19
CA SER A 17 -9.96 16.16 -3.38
C SER A 17 -11.15 15.18 -3.38
N PRO A 18 -11.65 14.77 -2.20
CA PRO A 18 -11.10 15.04 -0.87
C PRO A 18 -9.85 14.19 -0.59
N ASN A 19 -8.91 14.74 0.17
CA ASN A 19 -7.71 14.00 0.58
C ASN A 19 -8.10 12.89 1.55
N LEU A 20 -7.74 11.66 1.22
CA LEU A 20 -8.07 10.48 2.01
C LEU A 20 -6.94 10.06 2.96
N ILE A 21 -5.71 10.54 2.71
CA ILE A 21 -4.54 10.12 3.49
C ILE A 21 -4.57 10.77 4.85
N GLY A 22 -4.41 9.96 5.90
CA GLY A 22 -4.31 10.44 7.27
C GLY A 22 -2.95 11.07 7.58
N SER A 23 -2.58 11.08 8.85
CA SER A 23 -1.34 11.70 9.28
C SER A 23 -0.63 10.89 10.34
N TYR A 24 0.72 11.02 10.37
CA TYR A 24 1.53 10.60 11.51
C TYR A 24 1.87 11.82 12.35
N THR A 25 1.81 11.67 13.67
CA THR A 25 2.35 12.64 14.62
C THR A 25 3.65 12.08 15.16
N LEU A 26 4.73 12.82 14.93
CA LEU A 26 6.06 12.46 15.38
C LEU A 26 6.28 12.87 16.85
N PRO A 27 7.30 12.33 17.54
CA PRO A 27 7.57 12.68 18.95
C PRO A 27 7.80 14.18 19.19
N ASN A 28 8.30 14.90 18.19
CA ASN A 28 8.50 16.37 18.30
C ASN A 28 7.22 17.18 18.03
N GLY A 29 6.09 16.53 17.82
CA GLY A 29 4.83 17.19 17.54
C GLY A 29 4.57 17.52 16.07
N THR A 30 5.55 17.28 15.19
CA THR A 30 5.38 17.51 13.75
C THR A 30 4.43 16.46 13.16
N THR A 31 3.58 16.86 12.21
CA THR A 31 2.72 15.95 11.48
C THR A 31 3.18 15.82 10.03
N ILE A 32 3.11 14.59 9.52
CA ILE A 32 3.42 14.27 8.13
C ILE A 32 2.32 13.36 7.58
N PRO A 33 2.16 13.24 6.24
CA PRO A 33 1.19 12.30 5.68
C PRO A 33 1.46 10.87 6.12
N ALA A 34 0.40 10.12 6.40
CA ALA A 34 0.48 8.74 6.89
C ALA A 34 0.72 7.77 5.73
N ILE A 35 1.81 7.96 5.02
CA ILE A 35 2.28 7.04 3.99
C ILE A 35 3.74 6.70 4.25
N TYR A 36 4.06 5.42 4.39
CA TYR A 36 5.38 4.94 4.77
C TYR A 36 5.86 3.85 3.82
N VAL A 37 7.06 4.03 3.30
CA VAL A 37 7.72 3.00 2.50
C VAL A 37 8.59 2.17 3.45
N ALA A 38 8.12 0.96 3.75
CA ALA A 38 8.80 0.09 4.70
C ALA A 38 9.97 -0.62 4.04
N GLY A 39 11.13 -0.53 4.68
CA GLY A 39 12.27 -1.36 4.37
C GLY A 39 12.27 -2.62 5.24
N ARG A 40 13.42 -2.92 5.85
CA ARG A 40 13.54 -4.05 6.78
C ARG A 40 12.83 -3.81 8.10
N GLN A 41 12.66 -2.56 8.47
CA GLN A 41 11.95 -2.17 9.67
C GLN A 41 10.61 -1.57 9.29
N GLY A 42 9.60 -1.80 10.12
CA GLY A 42 8.29 -1.20 9.93
C GLY A 42 8.26 0.26 10.37
N VAL A 43 7.07 0.81 10.43
CA VAL A 43 6.84 2.17 10.89
C VAL A 43 7.37 2.34 12.32
N PRO A 44 8.12 3.41 12.61
CA PRO A 44 8.59 3.65 13.99
C PRO A 44 7.44 3.64 14.99
N THR A 45 7.63 2.95 16.10
CA THR A 45 6.57 2.77 17.11
C THR A 45 6.19 4.07 17.82
N GLU A 46 7.07 5.07 17.81
CA GLU A 46 6.82 6.38 18.41
C GLU A 46 5.90 7.25 17.56
N TRP A 47 5.72 6.91 16.30
CA TRP A 47 4.83 7.66 15.40
C TRP A 47 3.39 7.23 15.62
N LYS A 48 2.51 8.20 15.83
CA LYS A 48 1.08 7.93 16.03
C LYS A 48 0.32 8.19 14.74
N ALA A 49 -0.31 7.15 14.22
CA ALA A 49 -1.14 7.26 13.02
C ALA A 49 -2.56 7.69 13.38
N MET A 50 -3.12 8.58 12.58
CA MET A 50 -4.52 9.00 12.66
C MET A 50 -5.12 9.00 11.26
N GLY A 51 -6.37 8.55 11.16
CA GLY A 51 -7.06 8.47 9.88
C GLY A 51 -6.63 7.24 9.09
N LEU A 52 -6.38 7.42 7.81
CA LEU A 52 -5.96 6.33 6.91
C LEU A 52 -4.44 6.28 6.79
N GLU A 53 -3.86 5.16 7.18
CA GLU A 53 -2.43 4.90 7.05
C GLU A 53 -2.17 3.97 5.87
N LEU A 54 -1.10 4.26 5.13
CA LEU A 54 -0.63 3.41 4.03
C LEU A 54 0.81 2.99 4.27
N VAL A 55 1.06 1.70 4.26
CA VAL A 55 2.41 1.13 4.35
C VAL A 55 2.70 0.37 3.07
N ILE A 56 3.75 0.76 2.37
CA ILE A 56 4.14 0.17 1.08
C ILE A 56 5.38 -0.67 1.27
N GLN A 57 5.33 -1.92 0.83
CA GLN A 57 6.45 -2.85 0.88
C GLN A 57 6.73 -3.42 -0.49
N GLU A 58 8.00 -3.55 -0.82
CA GLU A 58 8.43 -4.24 -2.03
C GLU A 58 8.60 -5.72 -1.73
N PHE A 59 8.09 -6.55 -2.63
CA PHE A 59 8.23 -7.98 -2.53
C PHE A 59 8.53 -8.56 -3.92
N SER A 60 9.57 -9.39 -3.99
CA SER A 60 9.86 -10.11 -5.23
C SER A 60 10.03 -11.59 -4.95
N ARG A 61 9.55 -12.41 -5.85
CA ARG A 61 9.66 -13.86 -5.71
C ARG A 61 10.02 -14.50 -7.03
N LEU A 62 10.64 -15.68 -6.94
CA LEU A 62 10.90 -16.52 -8.10
C LEU A 62 9.67 -17.38 -8.35
N MET A 63 9.25 -17.44 -9.59
CA MET A 63 8.15 -18.30 -10.02
C MET A 63 8.64 -19.29 -11.06
N PRO A 64 8.17 -20.55 -11.01
CA PRO A 64 8.53 -21.50 -12.04
C PRO A 64 8.09 -21.00 -13.42
N SER A 65 9.00 -21.10 -14.39
CA SER A 65 8.66 -20.83 -15.77
C SER A 65 8.27 -22.14 -16.45
N PRO A 66 7.23 -22.15 -17.28
CA PRO A 66 6.86 -23.37 -18.03
C PRO A 66 7.92 -23.79 -19.06
N ALA A 67 8.89 -22.92 -19.38
CA ALA A 67 9.90 -23.21 -20.35
C ALA A 67 11.17 -23.70 -19.67
N LEU A 68 11.51 -24.98 -19.83
CA LEU A 68 12.85 -25.56 -19.57
C LEU A 68 13.34 -25.44 -18.11
N GLY A 69 12.44 -25.52 -17.15
CA GLY A 69 12.81 -25.52 -15.73
C GLY A 69 13.45 -24.22 -15.22
N LYS A 70 13.28 -23.13 -15.95
CA LYS A 70 13.79 -21.83 -15.55
C LYS A 70 12.81 -21.16 -14.58
N PHE A 71 13.29 -20.11 -13.92
CA PHE A 71 12.47 -19.31 -13.02
C PHE A 71 12.33 -17.91 -13.56
N LYS A 72 11.16 -17.31 -13.38
CA LYS A 72 10.91 -15.90 -13.61
C LYS A 72 10.92 -15.17 -12.27
N ARG A 73 11.53 -13.99 -12.25
CA ARG A 73 11.37 -13.09 -11.12
C ARG A 73 10.06 -12.34 -11.30
N ARG A 74 9.19 -12.40 -10.30
CA ARG A 74 7.98 -11.62 -10.26
C ARG A 74 8.09 -10.56 -9.19
N GLN A 75 7.98 -9.31 -9.61
CA GLN A 75 7.98 -8.17 -8.71
C GLN A 75 6.54 -7.86 -8.31
N GLU A 76 6.32 -7.75 -7.02
CA GLU A 76 5.03 -7.34 -6.47
C GLU A 76 5.26 -6.31 -5.37
N TRP A 77 4.29 -5.42 -5.18
CA TRP A 77 4.27 -4.52 -4.05
C TRP A 77 3.06 -4.83 -3.19
N THR A 78 3.24 -4.77 -1.89
CA THR A 78 2.15 -4.90 -0.94
C THR A 78 1.88 -3.53 -0.35
N VAL A 79 0.62 -3.09 -0.42
CA VAL A 79 0.16 -1.86 0.21
C VAL A 79 -0.83 -2.25 1.29
N VAL A 80 -0.53 -1.89 2.53
CA VAL A 80 -1.44 -2.12 3.65
C VAL A 80 -2.09 -0.79 4.00
N MET A 81 -3.42 -0.71 3.85
CA MET A 81 -4.20 0.46 4.22
C MET A 81 -4.94 0.16 5.51
N VAL A 82 -4.69 0.95 6.55
CA VAL A 82 -5.29 0.77 7.87
C VAL A 82 -6.05 2.03 8.24
N ASN A 83 -7.31 1.87 8.64
CA ASN A 83 -8.14 2.99 9.06
C ASN A 83 -8.19 3.05 10.59
N TYR A 84 -7.79 4.20 11.14
CA TYR A 84 -7.82 4.47 12.58
C TYR A 84 -8.97 5.43 12.98
N ASP A 85 -9.88 5.72 12.05
CA ASP A 85 -10.99 6.63 12.28
C ASP A 85 -12.33 5.89 12.18
N THR A 86 -13.09 5.85 13.28
CA THR A 86 -14.38 5.15 13.34
C THR A 86 -15.46 5.75 12.46
N THR A 87 -15.34 7.03 12.14
CA THR A 87 -16.42 7.77 11.46
C THR A 87 -16.16 7.95 9.98
N SER A 88 -14.96 7.58 9.52
CA SER A 88 -14.52 7.85 8.15
C SER A 88 -14.81 6.69 7.22
N SER A 89 -15.30 6.99 6.03
CA SER A 89 -15.42 6.04 4.92
C SER A 89 -14.16 6.04 4.03
N ALA A 90 -13.08 6.69 4.47
CA ALA A 90 -11.87 6.86 3.69
C ALA A 90 -11.29 5.53 3.20
N LEU A 91 -11.33 4.49 4.02
CA LEU A 91 -10.80 3.18 3.65
C LEU A 91 -11.52 2.60 2.43
N THR A 92 -12.86 2.64 2.42
CA THR A 92 -13.66 2.13 1.31
C THR A 92 -13.42 2.93 0.04
N VAL A 93 -13.42 4.25 0.15
CA VAL A 93 -13.19 5.13 -1.01
C VAL A 93 -11.78 4.95 -1.55
N ALA A 94 -10.78 4.84 -0.67
CA ALA A 94 -9.40 4.58 -1.07
C ALA A 94 -9.27 3.23 -1.78
N ALA A 95 -9.91 2.19 -1.27
CA ALA A 95 -9.90 0.88 -1.91
C ALA A 95 -10.52 0.93 -3.31
N GLU A 96 -11.62 1.67 -3.49
CA GLU A 96 -12.24 1.86 -4.80
C GLU A 96 -11.32 2.57 -5.78
N ARG A 97 -10.65 3.64 -5.33
CA ARG A 97 -9.69 4.37 -6.17
C ARG A 97 -8.50 3.49 -6.55
N MET A 98 -7.99 2.70 -5.59
CA MET A 98 -6.90 1.76 -5.86
C MET A 98 -7.31 0.68 -6.85
N ALA A 99 -8.52 0.14 -6.73
CA ALA A 99 -9.03 -0.88 -7.65
C ALA A 99 -9.17 -0.33 -9.07
N ALA A 100 -9.61 0.91 -9.21
CA ALA A 100 -9.74 1.55 -10.51
C ALA A 100 -8.38 1.80 -11.17
N ARG A 101 -7.37 2.18 -10.39
CA ARG A 101 -6.03 2.48 -10.90
C ARG A 101 -5.19 1.23 -11.14
N PHE A 102 -5.39 0.20 -10.33
CA PHE A 102 -4.63 -1.05 -10.38
C PHE A 102 -5.59 -2.23 -10.55
N PRO A 103 -6.15 -2.42 -11.76
CA PRO A 103 -7.19 -3.45 -11.97
C PRO A 103 -6.69 -4.89 -11.77
N ASP A 104 -5.38 -5.12 -11.87
CA ASP A 104 -4.80 -6.46 -11.65
C ASP A 104 -4.41 -6.71 -10.20
N ALA A 105 -4.63 -5.74 -9.31
CA ALA A 105 -4.31 -5.89 -7.90
C ALA A 105 -5.26 -6.86 -7.20
N ARG A 106 -4.74 -7.54 -6.18
CA ARG A 106 -5.54 -8.45 -5.34
C ARG A 106 -5.78 -7.78 -4.00
N PHE A 107 -7.02 -7.82 -3.53
CA PHE A 107 -7.44 -7.15 -2.32
C PHE A 107 -7.87 -8.20 -1.29
N SER A 108 -7.39 -8.02 -0.05
CA SER A 108 -7.84 -8.80 1.11
C SER A 108 -8.29 -7.83 2.19
N PHE A 109 -9.52 -8.00 2.68
CA PHE A 109 -10.06 -7.17 3.74
C PHE A 109 -9.98 -7.87 5.08
N SER A 110 -9.54 -7.15 6.10
CA SER A 110 -9.61 -7.59 7.49
C SER A 110 -10.53 -6.67 8.26
N PRO A 111 -11.45 -7.22 9.08
CA PRO A 111 -12.38 -6.41 9.83
C PRO A 111 -11.71 -5.67 10.97
N GLU A 112 -12.54 -4.91 11.69
CA GLU A 112 -12.15 -4.14 12.86
C GLU A 112 -11.38 -4.96 13.89
N THR A 113 -10.33 -4.35 14.43
CA THR A 113 -9.56 -4.86 15.56
C THR A 113 -9.61 -3.84 16.71
N ASP A 114 -8.92 -4.11 17.83
CA ASP A 114 -8.91 -3.20 18.98
C ASP A 114 -8.34 -1.82 18.67
N ILE A 115 -7.45 -1.72 17.68
CA ILE A 115 -6.72 -0.49 17.37
C ILE A 115 -7.02 0.05 15.98
N ALA A 116 -7.71 -0.70 15.13
CA ALA A 116 -8.00 -0.31 13.75
C ALA A 116 -9.42 -0.67 13.37
N TYR A 117 -10.06 0.16 12.59
CA TYR A 117 -11.46 0.02 12.19
C TYR A 117 -11.61 -0.51 10.78
N GLY A 118 -10.66 -1.29 10.34
CA GLY A 118 -10.63 -1.95 9.06
C GLY A 118 -9.27 -1.83 8.40
N GLN A 119 -8.95 -2.82 7.60
CA GLN A 119 -7.66 -2.90 6.92
C GLN A 119 -7.85 -3.59 5.57
N TYR A 120 -7.22 -3.05 4.53
CA TYR A 120 -7.03 -3.73 3.26
C TYR A 120 -5.55 -4.04 3.06
N ARG A 121 -5.28 -5.26 2.61
CA ARG A 121 -3.97 -5.63 2.07
C ARG A 121 -4.13 -5.74 0.56
N ILE A 122 -3.33 -4.99 -0.16
CA ILE A 122 -3.40 -4.91 -1.61
C ILE A 122 -2.08 -5.37 -2.19
N ILE A 123 -2.12 -6.36 -3.06
CA ILE A 123 -0.93 -6.87 -3.75
C ILE A 123 -1.00 -6.39 -5.19
N ILE A 124 -0.05 -5.56 -5.57
CA ILE A 124 0.01 -4.93 -6.89
C ILE A 124 1.15 -5.58 -7.68
N PRO A 125 0.86 -6.31 -8.76
CA PRO A 125 1.90 -6.85 -9.60
C PRO A 125 2.58 -5.75 -10.42
N ASP A 126 3.89 -5.88 -10.61
CA ASP A 126 4.62 -4.98 -11.48
C ASP A 126 4.47 -5.47 -12.92
N THR A 127 3.58 -4.84 -13.66
CA THR A 127 3.33 -5.20 -15.06
C THR A 127 4.51 -4.89 -15.95
N ASP A 128 5.35 -3.91 -15.58
CA ASP A 128 6.56 -3.59 -16.34
C ASP A 128 7.55 -4.75 -16.30
N MET A 129 7.65 -5.43 -15.14
CA MET A 129 8.48 -6.61 -15.00
C MET A 129 7.96 -7.79 -15.81
N GLY A 130 6.65 -7.90 -15.96
CA GLY A 130 6.02 -8.94 -16.77
C GLY A 130 6.46 -8.90 -18.23
N TYR A 131 6.70 -7.74 -18.77
CA TYR A 131 7.15 -7.60 -20.15
C TYR A 131 8.59 -8.06 -20.33
N LEU A 132 9.42 -7.84 -19.35
CA LEU A 132 10.83 -8.26 -19.41
C LEU A 132 10.98 -9.77 -19.32
N ALA A 133 9.99 -10.45 -18.84
CA ALA A 133 9.99 -11.90 -18.67
C ALA A 133 9.68 -12.66 -19.98
N ARG A 134 9.45 -12.00 -21.04
CA ARG A 134 9.15 -12.59 -22.34
C ARG A 134 10.34 -13.24 -22.99
#